data_423d3881ac0ba4dd82dc0a29b70586c8
#
_entry.id   423d3881ac0ba4dd82dc0a29b70586c8
#
_cell.length_a   1.000
_cell.length_b   1.000
_cell.length_c   1.000
_cell.angle_alpha   90.00
_cell.angle_beta   90.00
_cell.angle_gamma   90.00
#
_symmetry.space_group_name_H-M   'P 1'
#
loop_
_entity.id
_entity.type
_entity.pdbx_description
1 polymer ?
#
loop_
_entity_poly.entity_id
_entity_poly.type
_entity_poly.pdbx_seq_one_letter_code
_entity_poly.pdbx_strand_id
1 'polypeptide(L)'
;MLHRKRRVSRESIIVIIGTLVILIGFVLFNFERINLFLKGYSFSEQSVILNLDDETVKRFLNNSELIDIKSWNDIDNDKHYLEYQKYQEYNKQLSKKEVVGYIDTFYDKYYKKLIKLNYTYDQMISLMKHASINDFQILIDNNYSYSKIQPYLNINGITFKDINKYISSNKEPIEAVLMTTYPFINSKNQVTKEYQILQPEKLDVLIKKGFVLSKDYEPKELVIPNIPIAPDCNNKKLRKDAAKALEEMYQDALKKGYHLVLNSGYRSYESQMEIYEEYFRKYDKITASKLVSKPGSSEHQLGLGVDLTSQSVVDKKRMVF
;
A
#
# COMPACT_ATOMS: atom_id res chain seq x y z
N MET A 1 31.37 63.51 -27.89
CA MET A 1 32.01 62.85 -26.73
C MET A 1 32.36 61.40 -27.08
N LEU A 2 33.64 61.14 -27.31
CA LEU A 2 34.17 59.85 -27.67
C LEU A 2 34.39 59.02 -26.38
N HIS A 3 33.59 57.99 -26.13
CA HIS A 3 33.78 57.01 -25.03
C HIS A 3 35.10 56.25 -25.32
N ARG A 4 36.17 56.63 -24.62
CA ARG A 4 37.42 55.87 -24.55
C ARG A 4 37.19 54.48 -23.89
N LYS A 5 37.06 53.45 -24.71
CA LYS A 5 37.05 52.05 -24.18
C LYS A 5 38.43 51.82 -23.52
N ARG A 6 38.42 51.68 -22.15
CA ARG A 6 39.62 51.25 -21.41
C ARG A 6 39.98 49.84 -21.86
N ARG A 7 41.08 49.66 -22.56
CA ARG A 7 41.68 48.35 -22.83
C ARG A 7 42.23 47.80 -21.52
N VAL A 8 41.70 46.62 -21.08
CA VAL A 8 42.24 45.88 -19.93
C VAL A 8 43.69 45.47 -20.28
N SER A 9 44.64 45.70 -19.35
CA SER A 9 46.05 45.33 -19.60
C SER A 9 46.23 43.81 -19.65
N ARG A 10 47.23 43.32 -20.38
CA ARG A 10 47.58 41.90 -20.41
C ARG A 10 47.79 41.31 -19.00
N GLU A 11 48.43 42.06 -18.11
CA GLU A 11 48.68 41.70 -16.70
C GLU A 11 47.38 41.55 -15.92
N SER A 12 46.43 42.48 -16.12
CA SER A 12 45.09 42.36 -15.49
C SER A 12 44.32 41.11 -15.96
N ILE A 13 44.46 40.74 -17.23
CA ILE A 13 43.82 39.53 -17.77
C ILE A 13 44.44 38.26 -17.15
N ILE A 14 45.79 38.21 -17.00
CA ILE A 14 46.48 37.09 -16.38
C ILE A 14 46.07 36.93 -14.91
N VAL A 15 45.98 38.02 -14.16
CA VAL A 15 45.54 38.00 -12.76
C VAL A 15 44.09 37.50 -12.65
N ILE A 16 43.19 37.99 -13.52
CA ILE A 16 41.77 37.54 -13.54
C ILE A 16 41.67 36.04 -13.83
N ILE A 17 42.40 35.55 -14.84
CA ILE A 17 42.43 34.13 -15.21
C ILE A 17 42.98 33.28 -14.04
N GLY A 18 44.11 33.70 -13.45
CA GLY A 18 44.70 33.04 -12.31
C GLY A 18 43.76 32.93 -11.10
N THR A 19 43.08 34.05 -10.80
CA THR A 19 42.07 34.08 -9.70
C THR A 19 40.88 33.17 -10.03
N LEU A 20 40.42 33.16 -11.27
CA LEU A 20 39.32 32.27 -11.70
C LEU A 20 39.70 30.79 -11.59
N VAL A 21 40.92 30.42 -12.00
CA VAL A 21 41.44 29.05 -11.87
C VAL A 21 41.51 28.62 -10.41
N ILE A 22 42.00 29.49 -9.52
CA ILE A 22 42.07 29.22 -8.08
C ILE A 22 40.66 29.06 -7.50
N LEU A 23 39.71 29.93 -7.86
CA LEU A 23 38.33 29.84 -7.43
C LEU A 23 37.63 28.54 -7.89
N ILE A 24 37.84 28.19 -9.18
CA ILE A 24 37.31 26.93 -9.73
C ILE A 24 37.93 25.75 -8.99
N GLY A 25 39.26 25.74 -8.80
CA GLY A 25 39.94 24.70 -8.03
C GLY A 25 39.40 24.58 -6.60
N PHE A 26 39.17 25.72 -5.93
CA PHE A 26 38.56 25.73 -4.58
C PHE A 26 37.14 25.16 -4.56
N VAL A 27 36.28 25.54 -5.52
CA VAL A 27 34.91 25.04 -5.64
C VAL A 27 34.93 23.54 -5.94
N LEU A 28 35.75 23.08 -6.85
CA LEU A 28 35.86 21.63 -7.17
C LEU A 28 36.35 20.82 -5.97
N PHE A 29 37.33 21.31 -5.23
CA PHE A 29 37.88 20.63 -4.04
C PHE A 29 36.88 20.61 -2.87
N ASN A 30 36.00 21.63 -2.77
CA ASN A 30 35.02 21.73 -1.70
C ASN A 30 33.59 21.42 -2.16
N PHE A 31 33.41 20.85 -3.34
CA PHE A 31 32.10 20.66 -3.96
C PHE A 31 31.10 19.94 -3.05
N GLU A 32 31.52 18.87 -2.41
CA GLU A 32 30.64 18.11 -1.49
C GLU A 32 30.29 18.91 -0.25
N ARG A 33 31.27 19.63 0.35
CA ARG A 33 31.01 20.53 1.50
C ARG A 33 30.03 21.64 1.16
N ILE A 34 30.18 22.26 -0.02
CA ILE A 34 29.29 23.32 -0.48
C ILE A 34 27.87 22.78 -0.65
N ASN A 35 27.71 21.61 -1.25
CA ASN A 35 26.40 20.99 -1.43
C ASN A 35 25.74 20.60 -0.09
N LEU A 36 26.51 20.04 0.84
CA LEU A 36 26.01 19.73 2.20
C LEU A 36 25.61 20.99 2.96
N PHE A 37 26.39 22.07 2.83
CA PHE A 37 26.05 23.38 3.40
C PHE A 37 24.75 23.93 2.83
N LEU A 38 24.56 23.88 1.51
CA LEU A 38 23.33 24.33 0.85
C LEU A 38 22.11 23.49 1.25
N LYS A 39 22.32 22.24 1.65
CA LYS A 39 21.28 21.36 2.22
C LYS A 39 20.95 21.68 3.69
N GLY A 40 21.75 22.50 4.37
CA GLY A 40 21.51 22.91 5.77
C GLY A 40 22.36 22.18 6.82
N TYR A 41 23.32 21.34 6.41
CA TYR A 41 24.22 20.70 7.38
C TYR A 41 25.24 21.66 7.96
N SER A 42 25.41 21.66 9.27
CA SER A 42 26.45 22.42 9.99
C SER A 42 27.84 21.86 9.62
N PHE A 43 28.89 22.65 9.87
CA PHE A 43 30.26 22.25 9.54
C PHE A 43 30.71 20.97 10.26
N SER A 44 30.25 20.76 11.50
CA SER A 44 30.48 19.53 12.27
C SER A 44 29.81 18.32 11.63
N GLU A 45 28.54 18.43 11.23
CA GLU A 45 27.79 17.38 10.56
C GLU A 45 28.39 17.04 9.19
N GLN A 46 28.79 18.06 8.41
CA GLN A 46 29.51 17.83 7.16
C GLN A 46 30.77 17.00 7.37
N SER A 47 31.50 17.26 8.45
CA SER A 47 32.73 16.50 8.76
C SER A 47 32.41 15.04 9.12
N VAL A 48 31.31 14.78 9.79
CA VAL A 48 30.84 13.42 10.06
C VAL A 48 30.47 12.72 8.74
N ILE A 49 29.66 13.37 7.90
CA ILE A 49 29.21 12.80 6.63
C ILE A 49 30.40 12.49 5.71
N LEU A 50 31.33 13.43 5.54
CA LEU A 50 32.48 13.28 4.64
C LEU A 50 33.54 12.26 5.14
N ASN A 51 33.41 11.76 6.35
CA ASN A 51 34.20 10.63 6.88
C ASN A 51 33.55 9.26 6.63
N LEU A 52 32.34 9.22 6.03
CA LEU A 52 31.69 8.00 5.59
C LEU A 52 32.29 7.51 4.26
N ASP A 53 31.90 6.34 3.80
CA ASP A 53 32.29 5.84 2.49
C ASP A 53 31.67 6.67 1.35
N ASP A 54 32.32 6.70 0.19
CA ASP A 54 31.95 7.51 -0.97
C ASP A 54 30.51 7.28 -1.44
N GLU A 55 30.01 6.05 -1.34
CA GLU A 55 28.64 5.71 -1.74
C GLU A 55 27.62 6.31 -0.78
N THR A 56 27.89 6.24 0.50
CA THR A 56 27.05 6.86 1.54
C THR A 56 27.07 8.38 1.42
N VAL A 57 28.23 9.01 1.20
CA VAL A 57 28.32 10.48 0.92
C VAL A 57 27.44 10.86 -0.27
N LYS A 58 27.53 10.13 -1.38
CA LYS A 58 26.66 10.38 -2.55
C LYS A 58 25.18 10.24 -2.23
N ARG A 59 24.79 9.28 -1.37
CA ARG A 59 23.40 9.14 -0.91
C ARG A 59 22.94 10.34 -0.09
N PHE A 60 23.77 10.88 0.81
CA PHE A 60 23.48 12.13 1.51
C PHE A 60 23.33 13.33 0.57
N LEU A 61 24.19 13.43 -0.43
CA LEU A 61 24.12 14.50 -1.43
C LEU A 61 22.86 14.42 -2.30
N ASN A 62 22.34 13.23 -2.55
CA ASN A 62 21.15 13.00 -3.35
C ASN A 62 19.85 12.97 -2.52
N ASN A 63 19.93 12.81 -1.20
CA ASN A 63 18.74 12.81 -0.34
C ASN A 63 18.06 14.17 -0.31
N SER A 64 16.75 14.23 -0.45
CA SER A 64 15.98 15.49 -0.40
C SER A 64 15.72 15.98 1.01
N GLU A 65 15.81 15.12 2.02
CA GLU A 65 15.49 15.41 3.41
C GLU A 65 16.76 15.60 4.23
N LEU A 66 16.70 16.49 5.22
CA LEU A 66 17.79 16.69 6.18
C LEU A 66 17.80 15.53 7.19
N ILE A 67 18.95 14.89 7.37
CA ILE A 67 19.14 13.83 8.36
C ILE A 67 19.64 14.44 9.67
N ASP A 68 19.00 14.12 10.76
CA ASP A 68 19.40 14.61 12.10
C ASP A 68 20.60 13.79 12.64
N ILE A 69 21.76 14.07 12.05
CA ILE A 69 23.03 13.39 12.39
C ILE A 69 23.31 13.43 13.89
N LYS A 70 23.13 14.60 14.52
CA LYS A 70 23.44 14.81 15.92
C LYS A 70 22.66 13.86 16.82
N SER A 71 21.36 13.75 16.61
CA SER A 71 20.51 12.95 17.48
C SER A 71 20.72 11.44 17.32
N TRP A 72 21.24 10.98 16.19
CA TRP A 72 21.64 9.58 15.99
C TRP A 72 23.03 9.30 16.53
N ASN A 73 23.98 10.22 16.33
CA ASN A 73 25.37 10.05 16.77
C ASN A 73 25.51 9.92 18.31
N ASP A 74 24.56 10.50 19.06
CA ASP A 74 24.51 10.37 20.52
C ASP A 74 24.13 8.96 20.99
N ILE A 75 23.64 8.10 20.11
CA ILE A 75 23.15 6.75 20.44
C ILE A 75 24.11 5.67 19.97
N ASP A 76 24.71 5.83 18.78
CA ASP A 76 25.57 4.81 18.17
C ASP A 76 26.63 5.38 17.22
N ASN A 77 27.70 4.59 17.01
CA ASN A 77 28.85 4.94 16.18
C ASN A 77 28.89 4.25 14.80
N ASP A 78 27.95 3.34 14.48
CA ASP A 78 27.99 2.56 13.23
C ASP A 78 27.58 3.37 11.99
N LYS A 79 27.07 4.59 12.19
CA LYS A 79 26.94 5.64 11.16
C LYS A 79 25.95 5.36 10.04
N HIS A 80 24.98 4.48 10.26
CA HIS A 80 23.90 4.17 9.30
C HIS A 80 22.76 5.20 9.39
N TYR A 81 23.10 6.49 9.41
CA TYR A 81 22.15 7.60 9.71
C TYR A 81 20.96 7.67 8.75
N LEU A 82 21.19 7.43 7.46
CA LEU A 82 20.13 7.43 6.43
C LEU A 82 19.10 6.32 6.70
N GLU A 83 19.61 5.12 7.01
CA GLU A 83 18.81 3.94 7.29
C GLU A 83 18.08 4.07 8.62
N TYR A 84 18.72 4.61 9.65
CA TYR A 84 18.07 4.90 10.95
C TYR A 84 16.87 5.81 10.78
N GLN A 85 17.06 6.93 10.08
CA GLN A 85 15.95 7.87 9.85
C GLN A 85 14.85 7.24 9.03
N LYS A 86 15.18 6.57 7.94
CA LYS A 86 14.22 5.91 7.06
C LYS A 86 13.41 4.82 7.77
N TYR A 87 14.08 3.99 8.57
CA TYR A 87 13.41 2.96 9.34
C TYR A 87 12.54 3.54 10.45
N GLN A 88 12.98 4.62 11.11
CA GLN A 88 12.17 5.35 12.10
C GLN A 88 10.89 5.93 11.48
N GLU A 89 10.94 6.44 10.25
CA GLU A 89 9.76 6.94 9.53
C GLU A 89 8.70 5.86 9.32
N TYR A 90 9.14 4.64 9.04
CA TYR A 90 8.25 3.49 8.90
C TYR A 90 7.71 2.97 10.23
N ASN A 91 8.47 3.15 11.31
CA ASN A 91 8.23 2.57 12.63
C ASN A 91 8.28 3.65 13.72
N LYS A 92 7.41 4.64 13.63
CA LYS A 92 7.36 5.83 14.51
C LYS A 92 7.19 5.51 16.01
N GLN A 93 6.69 4.32 16.32
CA GLN A 93 6.48 3.84 17.69
C GLN A 93 7.75 3.29 18.35
N LEU A 94 8.80 2.97 17.57
CA LEU A 94 10.04 2.43 18.09
C LEU A 94 10.92 3.53 18.70
N SER A 95 11.63 3.21 19.76
CA SER A 95 12.68 4.06 20.29
C SER A 95 13.89 4.08 19.33
N LYS A 96 14.68 5.15 19.36
CA LYS A 96 15.91 5.24 18.56
C LYS A 96 16.87 4.08 18.80
N LYS A 97 16.96 3.58 20.03
CA LYS A 97 17.82 2.42 20.37
C LYS A 97 17.35 1.13 19.68
N GLU A 98 16.02 0.92 19.58
CA GLU A 98 15.47 -0.23 18.85
C GLU A 98 15.71 -0.10 17.35
N VAL A 99 15.61 1.12 16.80
CA VAL A 99 15.91 1.42 15.40
C VAL A 99 17.37 1.09 15.08
N VAL A 100 18.29 1.60 15.88
CA VAL A 100 19.73 1.33 15.74
C VAL A 100 20.00 -0.17 15.83
N GLY A 101 19.49 -0.85 16.85
CA GLY A 101 19.69 -2.29 17.01
C GLY A 101 19.17 -3.13 15.84
N TYR A 102 18.07 -2.73 15.22
CA TYR A 102 17.54 -3.37 14.01
C TYR A 102 18.48 -3.16 12.81
N ILE A 103 18.87 -1.93 12.53
CA ILE A 103 19.69 -1.58 11.37
C ILE A 103 21.09 -2.17 11.48
N ASP A 104 21.74 -2.08 12.64
CA ASP A 104 23.08 -2.65 12.84
C ASP A 104 23.06 -4.17 12.70
N THR A 105 22.05 -4.83 13.30
CA THR A 105 21.87 -6.28 13.11
C THR A 105 21.66 -6.63 11.63
N PHE A 106 20.93 -5.79 10.88
CA PHE A 106 20.74 -5.99 9.45
C PHE A 106 22.07 -5.92 8.68
N TYR A 107 22.89 -4.90 8.92
CA TYR A 107 24.19 -4.74 8.26
C TYR A 107 25.18 -5.86 8.63
N ASP A 108 25.22 -6.23 9.89
CA ASP A 108 26.11 -7.29 10.37
C ASP A 108 25.77 -8.66 9.78
N LYS A 109 24.48 -9.02 9.77
CA LYS A 109 24.07 -10.41 9.48
C LYS A 109 23.60 -10.63 8.07
N TYR A 110 22.95 -9.65 7.44
CA TYR A 110 22.13 -9.85 6.24
C TYR A 110 22.60 -9.05 5.02
N TYR A 111 23.05 -7.82 5.18
CA TYR A 111 23.38 -6.91 4.08
C TYR A 111 24.25 -7.55 3.00
N LYS A 112 25.43 -8.06 3.38
CA LYS A 112 26.39 -8.69 2.44
C LYS A 112 25.80 -9.92 1.73
N LYS A 113 24.93 -10.66 2.41
CA LYS A 113 24.28 -11.85 1.84
C LYS A 113 23.21 -11.47 0.81
N LEU A 114 22.43 -10.40 1.08
CA LEU A 114 21.44 -9.89 0.15
C LEU A 114 22.09 -9.25 -1.09
N ILE A 115 23.22 -8.57 -0.95
CA ILE A 115 24.02 -8.11 -2.11
C ILE A 115 24.39 -9.29 -3.01
N LYS A 116 24.80 -10.44 -2.45
CA LYS A 116 25.10 -11.66 -3.24
C LYS A 116 23.86 -12.24 -3.96
N LEU A 117 22.66 -11.96 -3.46
CA LEU A 117 21.39 -12.29 -4.10
C LEU A 117 20.91 -11.20 -5.07
N ASN A 118 21.78 -10.23 -5.41
CA ASN A 118 21.51 -9.12 -6.32
C ASN A 118 20.41 -8.15 -5.84
N TYR A 119 20.23 -7.99 -4.52
CA TYR A 119 19.37 -6.93 -4.00
C TYR A 119 20.06 -5.59 -4.11
N THR A 120 19.33 -4.59 -4.61
CA THR A 120 19.78 -3.19 -4.59
C THR A 120 19.55 -2.58 -3.20
N TYR A 121 20.23 -1.47 -2.91
CA TYR A 121 20.02 -0.70 -1.69
C TYR A 121 18.53 -0.34 -1.49
N ASP A 122 17.89 0.25 -2.50
CA ASP A 122 16.48 0.67 -2.41
C ASP A 122 15.53 -0.50 -2.18
N GLN A 123 15.81 -1.66 -2.75
CA GLN A 123 15.05 -2.88 -2.51
C GLN A 123 15.17 -3.34 -1.06
N MET A 124 16.37 -3.30 -0.49
CA MET A 124 16.60 -3.66 0.92
C MET A 124 15.88 -2.70 1.87
N ILE A 125 15.96 -1.39 1.62
CA ILE A 125 15.22 -0.38 2.39
C ILE A 125 13.70 -0.58 2.26
N SER A 126 13.21 -0.89 1.07
CA SER A 126 11.78 -1.21 0.87
C SER A 126 11.32 -2.42 1.69
N LEU A 127 12.16 -3.44 1.81
CA LEU A 127 11.85 -4.64 2.63
C LEU A 127 11.74 -4.33 4.12
N MET A 128 12.53 -3.40 4.64
CA MET A 128 12.49 -3.01 6.05
C MET A 128 11.12 -2.46 6.50
N LYS A 129 10.28 -2.06 5.54
CA LYS A 129 8.87 -1.71 5.79
C LYS A 129 8.01 -2.87 6.28
N HIS A 130 8.36 -4.09 5.86
CA HIS A 130 7.50 -5.27 5.95
C HIS A 130 8.13 -6.38 6.78
N ALA A 131 9.47 -6.44 6.83
CA ALA A 131 10.22 -7.52 7.40
C ALA A 131 10.68 -7.21 8.84
N SER A 132 10.45 -8.14 9.76
CA SER A 132 11.19 -8.18 11.02
C SER A 132 12.64 -8.58 10.75
N ILE A 133 13.54 -8.31 11.70
CA ILE A 133 14.98 -8.56 11.47
C ILE A 133 15.28 -10.02 11.12
N ASN A 134 14.55 -10.97 11.68
CA ASN A 134 14.75 -12.39 11.43
C ASN A 134 14.18 -12.87 10.09
N ASP A 135 13.27 -12.11 9.47
CA ASP A 135 12.64 -12.50 8.21
C ASP A 135 13.62 -12.48 7.03
N PHE A 136 14.69 -11.68 7.10
CA PHE A 136 15.72 -11.68 6.06
C PHE A 136 16.42 -13.04 5.91
N GLN A 137 16.51 -13.83 6.98
CA GLN A 137 17.08 -15.17 6.91
C GLN A 137 16.28 -16.08 5.96
N ILE A 138 14.95 -15.93 5.92
CA ILE A 138 14.07 -16.70 5.03
C ILE A 138 14.42 -16.46 3.55
N LEU A 139 14.75 -15.22 3.18
CA LEU A 139 15.12 -14.86 1.82
C LEU A 139 16.45 -15.52 1.42
N ILE A 140 17.40 -15.52 2.34
CA ILE A 140 18.75 -16.04 2.14
C ILE A 140 18.71 -17.57 2.03
N ASP A 141 18.03 -18.23 2.96
CA ASP A 141 17.95 -19.70 3.00
C ASP A 141 17.27 -20.28 1.76
N ASN A 142 16.34 -19.54 1.16
CA ASN A 142 15.60 -19.97 -0.01
C ASN A 142 16.10 -19.36 -1.33
N ASN A 143 17.17 -18.58 -1.32
CA ASN A 143 17.70 -17.88 -2.50
C ASN A 143 16.64 -17.06 -3.25
N TYR A 144 15.75 -16.37 -2.52
CA TYR A 144 14.72 -15.58 -3.15
C TYR A 144 15.25 -14.25 -3.66
N SER A 145 15.11 -14.00 -4.96
CA SER A 145 15.35 -12.68 -5.55
C SER A 145 14.23 -11.69 -5.16
N TYR A 146 14.52 -10.40 -5.23
CA TYR A 146 13.52 -9.35 -4.98
C TYR A 146 12.29 -9.49 -5.88
N SER A 147 12.48 -9.76 -7.17
CA SER A 147 11.38 -9.93 -8.13
C SER A 147 10.41 -11.06 -7.76
N LYS A 148 10.90 -12.08 -7.04
CA LYS A 148 10.07 -13.21 -6.59
C LYS A 148 9.18 -12.86 -5.41
N ILE A 149 9.60 -11.92 -4.54
CA ILE A 149 8.85 -11.52 -3.36
C ILE A 149 8.05 -10.23 -3.55
N GLN A 150 8.47 -9.36 -4.46
CA GLN A 150 7.85 -8.07 -4.74
C GLN A 150 6.33 -8.14 -4.96
N PRO A 151 5.77 -9.13 -5.69
CA PRO A 151 4.33 -9.20 -5.92
C PRO A 151 3.48 -9.32 -4.66
N TYR A 152 4.09 -9.75 -3.54
CA TYR A 152 3.40 -9.93 -2.28
C TYR A 152 3.46 -8.71 -1.36
N LEU A 153 4.49 -7.84 -1.49
CA LEU A 153 4.80 -6.79 -0.52
C LEU A 153 3.68 -5.76 -0.28
N ASN A 154 2.83 -5.51 -1.27
CA ASN A 154 1.75 -4.54 -1.18
C ASN A 154 0.37 -5.17 -0.92
N ILE A 155 0.32 -6.48 -0.60
CA ILE A 155 -0.95 -7.16 -0.33
C ILE A 155 -1.32 -6.98 1.14
N ASN A 156 -2.51 -6.48 1.41
CA ASN A 156 -3.02 -6.36 2.76
C ASN A 156 -3.06 -7.73 3.46
N GLY A 157 -2.58 -7.78 4.70
CA GLY A 157 -2.56 -9.01 5.49
C GLY A 157 -1.35 -9.91 5.24
N ILE A 158 -0.35 -9.45 4.43
CA ILE A 158 0.91 -10.17 4.32
C ILE A 158 1.57 -10.32 5.69
N THR A 159 2.07 -11.51 5.95
CA THR A 159 2.99 -11.80 7.04
C THR A 159 4.28 -12.32 6.44
N PHE A 160 5.37 -11.59 6.59
CA PHE A 160 6.62 -11.89 5.88
C PHE A 160 7.18 -13.27 6.21
N LYS A 161 7.01 -13.75 7.45
CA LYS A 161 7.36 -15.12 7.86
C LYS A 161 6.67 -16.22 7.05
N ASP A 162 5.55 -15.92 6.42
CA ASP A 162 4.79 -16.88 5.60
C ASP A 162 5.12 -16.79 4.11
N ILE A 163 6.10 -15.98 3.69
CA ILE A 163 6.46 -15.75 2.28
C ILE A 163 6.74 -17.06 1.53
N ASN A 164 7.37 -18.04 2.19
CA ASN A 164 7.59 -19.36 1.63
C ASN A 164 6.28 -20.09 1.26
N LYS A 165 5.27 -20.00 2.13
CA LYS A 165 3.97 -20.63 1.90
C LYS A 165 3.27 -19.98 0.72
N TYR A 166 3.36 -18.65 0.61
CA TYR A 166 2.78 -17.93 -0.51
C TYR A 166 3.41 -18.37 -1.82
N ILE A 167 4.74 -18.33 -1.90
CA ILE A 167 5.50 -18.68 -3.12
C ILE A 167 5.29 -20.16 -3.51
N SER A 168 5.30 -21.08 -2.55
CA SER A 168 5.16 -22.50 -2.80
C SER A 168 3.74 -22.94 -3.15
N SER A 169 2.74 -22.10 -2.93
CA SER A 169 1.34 -22.40 -3.23
C SER A 169 1.05 -22.52 -4.75
N ASN A 170 1.93 -21.99 -5.60
CA ASN A 170 1.75 -21.86 -7.05
C ASN A 170 0.44 -21.17 -7.47
N LYS A 171 -0.01 -20.22 -6.63
CA LYS A 171 -1.22 -19.43 -6.86
C LYS A 171 -0.88 -17.98 -7.15
N GLU A 172 -1.83 -17.25 -7.69
CA GLU A 172 -1.70 -15.80 -7.82
C GLU A 172 -1.45 -15.17 -6.44
N PRO A 173 -0.61 -14.11 -6.34
CA PRO A 173 -0.13 -13.57 -5.06
C PRO A 173 -1.24 -13.24 -4.07
N ILE A 174 -2.32 -12.60 -4.50
CA ILE A 174 -3.47 -12.26 -3.65
C ILE A 174 -4.14 -13.53 -3.11
N GLU A 175 -4.38 -14.51 -3.98
CA GLU A 175 -4.99 -15.78 -3.59
C GLU A 175 -4.09 -16.54 -2.60
N ALA A 176 -2.79 -16.59 -2.85
CA ALA A 176 -1.81 -17.23 -1.99
C ALA A 176 -1.81 -16.64 -0.57
N VAL A 177 -1.79 -15.32 -0.45
CA VAL A 177 -1.83 -14.61 0.83
C VAL A 177 -3.14 -14.89 1.55
N LEU A 178 -4.27 -14.74 0.86
CA LEU A 178 -5.60 -14.96 1.47
C LEU A 178 -5.78 -16.40 1.95
N MET A 179 -5.39 -17.39 1.14
CA MET A 179 -5.54 -18.81 1.53
C MET A 179 -4.63 -19.22 2.67
N THR A 180 -3.45 -18.61 2.77
CA THR A 180 -2.51 -18.89 3.86
C THR A 180 -2.93 -18.19 5.16
N THR A 181 -3.35 -16.95 5.06
CA THR A 181 -3.80 -16.15 6.22
C THR A 181 -5.14 -16.65 6.75
N TYR A 182 -6.03 -17.08 5.86
CA TYR A 182 -7.39 -17.52 6.18
C TYR A 182 -7.65 -18.91 5.58
N PRO A 183 -7.11 -19.99 6.16
CA PRO A 183 -7.27 -21.36 5.65
C PRO A 183 -8.67 -21.91 5.95
N PHE A 184 -9.70 -21.27 5.39
CA PHE A 184 -11.12 -21.57 5.68
C PHE A 184 -11.80 -22.47 4.64
N ILE A 185 -11.11 -22.84 3.56
CA ILE A 185 -11.64 -23.75 2.53
C ILE A 185 -10.74 -24.97 2.42
N ASN A 186 -11.30 -26.15 2.60
CA ASN A 186 -10.57 -27.40 2.40
C ASN A 186 -10.61 -27.87 0.92
N SER A 187 -9.91 -28.96 0.61
CA SER A 187 -9.87 -29.56 -0.73
C SER A 187 -11.24 -29.96 -1.28
N LYS A 188 -12.26 -30.13 -0.44
CA LYS A 188 -13.66 -30.41 -0.82
C LYS A 188 -14.50 -29.14 -0.99
N ASN A 189 -13.89 -27.97 -1.02
CA ASN A 189 -14.55 -26.66 -1.11
C ASN A 189 -15.55 -26.40 0.04
N GLN A 190 -15.28 -26.94 1.23
CA GLN A 190 -16.10 -26.73 2.42
C GLN A 190 -15.43 -25.70 3.33
N VAL A 191 -16.24 -24.82 3.93
CA VAL A 191 -15.77 -23.87 4.96
C VAL A 191 -15.48 -24.66 6.24
N THR A 192 -14.21 -24.62 6.67
CA THR A 192 -13.72 -25.31 7.87
C THR A 192 -13.69 -24.40 9.09
N LYS A 193 -13.64 -23.08 8.87
CA LYS A 193 -13.62 -22.06 9.91
C LYS A 193 -14.27 -20.78 9.39
N GLU A 194 -15.04 -20.11 10.23
CA GLU A 194 -15.56 -18.77 9.95
C GLU A 194 -14.75 -17.73 10.69
N TYR A 195 -14.48 -16.60 9.99
CA TYR A 195 -13.76 -15.43 10.51
C TYR A 195 -14.74 -14.29 10.68
N GLN A 196 -14.90 -13.84 11.92
CA GLN A 196 -15.74 -12.70 12.25
C GLN A 196 -15.13 -11.41 11.68
N ILE A 197 -15.91 -10.64 10.94
CA ILE A 197 -15.53 -9.31 10.46
C ILE A 197 -15.66 -8.33 11.63
N LEU A 198 -14.52 -7.78 12.09
CA LEU A 198 -14.46 -6.92 13.27
C LEU A 198 -14.65 -5.43 12.96
N GLN A 199 -14.42 -5.00 11.72
CA GLN A 199 -14.49 -3.61 11.30
C GLN A 199 -15.33 -3.45 10.02
N PRO A 200 -16.65 -3.74 10.11
CA PRO A 200 -17.52 -3.79 8.94
C PRO A 200 -17.78 -2.41 8.30
N GLU A 201 -17.46 -1.32 9.01
CA GLU A 201 -17.61 0.05 8.49
C GLU A 201 -16.54 0.46 7.47
N LYS A 202 -15.44 -0.31 7.35
CA LYS A 202 -14.40 -0.02 6.36
C LYS A 202 -14.88 -0.33 4.94
N LEU A 203 -14.33 0.39 3.94
CA LEU A 203 -14.64 0.15 2.53
C LEU A 203 -13.90 -1.06 1.94
N ASP A 204 -12.75 -1.42 2.52
CA ASP A 204 -11.89 -2.52 2.08
C ASP A 204 -12.18 -3.85 2.82
N VAL A 205 -13.40 -4.01 3.32
CA VAL A 205 -13.83 -5.23 4.00
C VAL A 205 -13.94 -6.39 3.02
N LEU A 206 -13.22 -7.48 3.32
CA LEU A 206 -13.40 -8.72 2.60
C LEU A 206 -14.59 -9.49 3.18
N ILE A 207 -15.65 -9.59 2.39
CA ILE A 207 -16.82 -10.41 2.71
C ILE A 207 -17.06 -11.43 1.61
N LYS A 208 -17.02 -12.67 1.95
CA LYS A 208 -17.31 -13.83 1.10
C LYS A 208 -17.49 -15.07 1.95
N LYS A 209 -17.70 -16.21 1.32
CA LYS A 209 -17.78 -17.53 2.00
C LYS A 209 -16.61 -17.72 2.96
N GLY A 210 -16.92 -17.89 4.27
CA GLY A 210 -15.95 -18.03 5.35
C GLY A 210 -15.65 -16.73 6.12
N PHE A 211 -16.08 -15.58 5.65
CA PHE A 211 -16.07 -14.32 6.40
C PHE A 211 -17.49 -13.91 6.75
N VAL A 212 -17.74 -13.62 8.01
CA VAL A 212 -19.10 -13.39 8.50
C VAL A 212 -19.21 -12.10 9.30
N LEU A 213 -20.27 -11.35 9.04
CA LEU A 213 -20.74 -10.23 9.84
C LEU A 213 -21.50 -10.76 11.06
N SER A 214 -21.58 -9.95 12.12
CA SER A 214 -22.52 -10.20 13.20
C SER A 214 -23.95 -10.25 12.65
N LYS A 215 -24.79 -11.10 13.25
CA LYS A 215 -26.20 -11.17 12.92
C LYS A 215 -26.87 -9.80 13.07
N ASP A 216 -26.55 -9.09 14.14
CA ASP A 216 -27.15 -7.80 14.49
C ASP A 216 -26.47 -6.60 13.83
N TYR A 217 -25.51 -6.85 12.87
CA TYR A 217 -24.85 -5.75 12.20
C TYR A 217 -25.79 -5.09 11.19
N GLU A 218 -25.95 -3.79 11.36
CA GLU A 218 -26.60 -2.88 10.42
C GLU A 218 -25.73 -1.62 10.24
N PRO A 219 -25.52 -1.13 9.00
CA PRO A 219 -24.82 0.13 8.75
C PRO A 219 -25.52 1.31 9.41
N LYS A 220 -24.75 2.24 10.01
CA LYS A 220 -25.25 3.38 10.79
C LYS A 220 -26.17 4.33 9.99
N GLU A 221 -25.85 4.55 8.72
CA GLU A 221 -26.59 5.47 7.85
C GLU A 221 -27.02 4.75 6.58
N LEU A 222 -28.25 4.31 6.55
CA LEU A 222 -28.91 3.71 5.39
C LEU A 222 -29.86 4.72 4.75
N VAL A 223 -29.64 5.05 3.47
CA VAL A 223 -30.42 5.99 2.69
C VAL A 223 -30.91 5.36 1.38
N ILE A 224 -32.00 5.86 0.83
CA ILE A 224 -32.49 5.49 -0.51
C ILE A 224 -31.78 6.39 -1.52
N PRO A 225 -31.03 5.85 -2.50
CA PRO A 225 -30.36 6.65 -3.52
C PRO A 225 -31.37 7.30 -4.45
N ASN A 226 -31.04 8.50 -4.94
CA ASN A 226 -31.88 9.26 -5.87
C ASN A 226 -31.68 8.80 -7.32
N ILE A 227 -32.07 7.55 -7.61
CA ILE A 227 -32.05 6.94 -8.93
C ILE A 227 -33.37 6.16 -9.13
N PRO A 228 -33.75 5.78 -10.37
CA PRO A 228 -34.89 4.91 -10.61
C PRO A 228 -34.78 3.59 -9.85
N ILE A 229 -35.89 3.12 -9.31
CA ILE A 229 -36.00 1.91 -8.51
C ILE A 229 -36.98 0.95 -9.17
N ALA A 230 -36.63 -0.34 -9.26
CA ALA A 230 -37.52 -1.34 -9.82
C ALA A 230 -38.80 -1.48 -8.95
N PRO A 231 -39.98 -1.70 -9.54
CA PRO A 231 -41.24 -1.75 -8.81
C PRO A 231 -41.28 -2.82 -7.72
N ASP A 232 -40.65 -3.94 -7.94
CA ASP A 232 -40.55 -5.11 -7.08
C ASP A 232 -39.29 -5.11 -6.15
N CYS A 233 -38.54 -4.00 -6.13
CA CYS A 233 -37.41 -3.80 -5.26
C CYS A 233 -37.87 -3.55 -3.82
N ASN A 234 -37.69 -4.53 -2.93
CA ASN A 234 -37.99 -4.39 -1.50
C ASN A 234 -36.81 -3.78 -0.71
N ASN A 235 -35.58 -4.01 -1.14
CA ASN A 235 -34.35 -3.60 -0.49
C ASN A 235 -33.75 -2.35 -1.16
N LYS A 236 -34.35 -1.18 -0.88
CA LYS A 236 -34.06 0.08 -1.57
C LYS A 236 -32.92 0.90 -0.99
N LYS A 237 -32.48 0.58 0.24
CA LYS A 237 -31.50 1.37 0.97
C LYS A 237 -30.07 0.93 0.64
N LEU A 238 -29.14 1.86 0.72
CA LEU A 238 -27.71 1.64 0.68
C LEU A 238 -27.05 2.43 1.80
N ARG A 239 -25.85 2.05 2.17
CA ARG A 239 -25.00 2.90 3.01
C ARG A 239 -24.80 4.25 2.32
N LYS A 240 -24.82 5.34 3.06
CA LYS A 240 -24.86 6.72 2.52
C LYS A 240 -23.74 7.03 1.52
N ASP A 241 -22.52 6.55 1.80
CA ASP A 241 -21.39 6.73 0.89
C ASP A 241 -21.54 5.92 -0.41
N ALA A 242 -22.06 4.70 -0.33
CA ALA A 242 -22.37 3.87 -1.50
C ALA A 242 -23.53 4.46 -2.32
N ALA A 243 -24.56 4.99 -1.67
CA ALA A 243 -25.66 5.65 -2.34
C ALA A 243 -25.18 6.85 -3.15
N LYS A 244 -24.34 7.72 -2.55
CA LYS A 244 -23.74 8.87 -3.24
C LYS A 244 -22.90 8.45 -4.47
N ALA A 245 -22.04 7.45 -4.31
CA ALA A 245 -21.23 6.94 -5.42
C ALA A 245 -22.10 6.34 -6.55
N LEU A 246 -23.20 5.66 -6.19
CA LEU A 246 -24.15 5.13 -7.15
C LEU A 246 -24.89 6.24 -7.90
N GLU A 247 -25.27 7.32 -7.24
CA GLU A 247 -25.89 8.48 -7.87
C GLU A 247 -24.96 9.16 -8.87
N GLU A 248 -23.68 9.32 -8.53
CA GLU A 248 -22.66 9.84 -9.44
C GLU A 248 -22.48 8.91 -10.66
N MET A 249 -22.36 7.60 -10.43
CA MET A 249 -22.27 6.60 -11.51
C MET A 249 -23.51 6.63 -12.40
N TYR A 250 -24.71 6.78 -11.83
CA TYR A 250 -25.95 6.88 -12.59
C TYR A 250 -25.97 8.10 -13.52
N GLN A 251 -25.52 9.27 -13.04
CA GLN A 251 -25.44 10.47 -13.88
C GLN A 251 -24.47 10.30 -15.05
N ASP A 252 -23.35 9.64 -14.84
CA ASP A 252 -22.40 9.37 -15.91
C ASP A 252 -22.91 8.31 -16.91
N ALA A 253 -23.65 7.31 -16.42
CA ALA A 253 -24.34 6.33 -17.26
C ALA A 253 -25.39 6.99 -18.16
N LEU A 254 -26.19 7.93 -17.61
CA LEU A 254 -27.18 8.67 -18.36
C LEU A 254 -26.58 9.48 -19.53
N LYS A 255 -25.43 10.15 -19.31
CA LYS A 255 -24.70 10.87 -20.36
C LYS A 255 -24.32 9.97 -21.54
N LYS A 256 -24.17 8.67 -21.28
CA LYS A 256 -23.83 7.65 -22.27
C LYS A 256 -25.05 6.88 -22.79
N GLY A 257 -26.26 7.27 -22.41
CA GLY A 257 -27.53 6.65 -22.85
C GLY A 257 -27.91 5.38 -22.08
N TYR A 258 -27.25 5.08 -20.94
CA TYR A 258 -27.63 3.94 -20.12
C TYR A 258 -28.59 4.37 -19.00
N HIS A 259 -29.76 3.74 -18.94
CA HIS A 259 -30.79 3.99 -17.93
C HIS A 259 -30.75 2.90 -16.87
N LEU A 260 -29.92 3.10 -15.83
CA LEU A 260 -29.78 2.16 -14.73
C LEU A 260 -30.99 2.25 -13.77
N VAL A 261 -31.35 1.11 -13.20
CA VAL A 261 -32.47 0.99 -12.24
C VAL A 261 -31.98 0.15 -11.06
N LEU A 262 -32.18 0.59 -9.82
CA LEU A 262 -31.87 -0.16 -8.61
C LEU A 262 -32.82 -1.35 -8.49
N ASN A 263 -32.27 -2.56 -8.39
CA ASN A 263 -33.03 -3.80 -8.24
C ASN A 263 -32.94 -4.39 -6.81
N SER A 264 -31.79 -4.23 -6.14
CA SER A 264 -31.61 -4.64 -4.74
C SER A 264 -30.44 -3.86 -4.12
N GLY A 265 -30.60 -3.43 -2.88
CA GLY A 265 -29.56 -2.80 -2.05
C GLY A 265 -29.32 -3.56 -0.76
N TYR A 266 -29.28 -2.86 0.38
CA TYR A 266 -29.06 -3.43 1.70
C TYR A 266 -30.05 -4.56 2.03
N ARG A 267 -29.53 -5.66 2.57
CA ARG A 267 -30.32 -6.77 3.13
C ARG A 267 -29.84 -7.06 4.55
N SER A 268 -30.78 -7.13 5.50
CA SER A 268 -30.45 -7.59 6.84
C SER A 268 -30.06 -9.09 6.84
N TYR A 269 -29.50 -9.54 7.94
CA TYR A 269 -29.22 -10.96 8.14
C TYR A 269 -30.46 -11.82 7.94
N GLU A 270 -31.61 -11.40 8.49
CA GLU A 270 -32.89 -12.10 8.39
C GLU A 270 -33.40 -12.15 6.96
N SER A 271 -33.38 -11.02 6.25
CA SER A 271 -33.76 -10.99 4.85
C SER A 271 -32.89 -11.90 3.96
N GLN A 272 -31.57 -11.94 4.24
CA GLN A 272 -30.67 -12.86 3.55
C GLN A 272 -30.95 -14.32 3.91
N MET A 273 -31.39 -14.61 5.15
CA MET A 273 -31.76 -15.95 5.58
C MET A 273 -33.00 -16.46 4.81
N GLU A 274 -34.03 -15.63 4.65
CA GLU A 274 -35.23 -15.98 3.88
C GLU A 274 -34.88 -16.36 2.44
N ILE A 275 -34.05 -15.54 1.78
CA ILE A 275 -33.57 -15.80 0.41
C ILE A 275 -32.74 -17.10 0.38
N TYR A 276 -31.84 -17.29 1.35
CA TYR A 276 -31.00 -18.48 1.44
C TYR A 276 -31.85 -19.73 1.54
N GLU A 277 -32.83 -19.76 2.43
CA GLU A 277 -33.75 -20.90 2.60
C GLU A 277 -34.60 -21.15 1.35
N GLU A 278 -35.07 -20.08 0.66
CA GLU A 278 -35.80 -20.24 -0.59
C GLU A 278 -34.96 -20.95 -1.67
N TYR A 279 -33.67 -20.54 -1.82
CA TYR A 279 -32.77 -21.20 -2.79
C TYR A 279 -32.51 -22.65 -2.43
N PHE A 280 -32.37 -22.99 -1.14
CA PHE A 280 -32.20 -24.38 -0.68
C PHE A 280 -33.46 -25.22 -0.76
N ARG A 281 -34.63 -24.62 -0.86
CA ARG A 281 -35.87 -25.30 -1.21
C ARG A 281 -36.04 -25.56 -2.69
N LYS A 282 -35.51 -24.61 -3.51
CA LYS A 282 -35.68 -24.64 -4.98
C LYS A 282 -34.61 -25.43 -5.72
N TYR A 283 -33.41 -25.49 -5.22
CA TYR A 283 -32.25 -26.11 -5.85
C TYR A 283 -31.61 -27.16 -4.94
N ASP A 284 -30.83 -28.06 -5.53
CA ASP A 284 -29.98 -28.95 -4.74
C ASP A 284 -28.93 -28.15 -3.96
N LYS A 285 -28.39 -28.75 -2.89
CA LYS A 285 -27.47 -28.10 -1.96
C LYS A 285 -26.22 -27.51 -2.63
N ILE A 286 -25.68 -28.19 -3.66
CA ILE A 286 -24.47 -27.74 -4.34
C ILE A 286 -24.79 -26.51 -5.19
N THR A 287 -25.88 -26.57 -5.96
CA THR A 287 -26.35 -25.47 -6.81
C THR A 287 -26.75 -24.27 -5.96
N ALA A 288 -27.57 -24.44 -4.93
CA ALA A 288 -27.96 -23.38 -4.02
C ALA A 288 -26.74 -22.66 -3.41
N SER A 289 -25.74 -23.42 -2.92
CA SER A 289 -24.53 -22.86 -2.30
C SER A 289 -23.63 -22.05 -3.26
N LYS A 290 -23.85 -22.16 -4.58
CA LYS A 290 -23.16 -21.36 -5.61
C LYS A 290 -23.95 -20.11 -5.99
N LEU A 291 -25.26 -20.12 -5.84
CA LEU A 291 -26.17 -19.05 -6.30
C LEU A 291 -26.49 -18.03 -5.21
N VAL A 292 -26.43 -18.40 -3.94
CA VAL A 292 -26.82 -17.52 -2.83
C VAL A 292 -25.78 -17.52 -1.72
N SER A 293 -25.44 -16.33 -1.22
CA SER A 293 -24.55 -16.15 -0.08
C SER A 293 -25.23 -16.58 1.22
N LYS A 294 -24.47 -17.25 2.10
CA LYS A 294 -24.91 -17.53 3.47
C LYS A 294 -25.20 -16.22 4.22
N PRO A 295 -26.24 -16.15 5.07
CA PRO A 295 -26.46 -15.00 5.95
C PRO A 295 -25.19 -14.67 6.75
N GLY A 296 -24.88 -13.39 6.87
CA GLY A 296 -23.63 -12.90 7.44
C GLY A 296 -22.46 -12.83 6.46
N SER A 297 -22.54 -13.48 5.27
CA SER A 297 -21.46 -13.51 4.26
C SER A 297 -21.87 -12.84 2.94
N SER A 298 -22.83 -11.93 2.99
CA SER A 298 -23.35 -11.19 1.82
C SER A 298 -22.89 -9.73 1.85
N GLU A 299 -22.41 -9.21 0.74
CA GLU A 299 -22.05 -7.78 0.56
C GLU A 299 -23.25 -6.85 0.75
N HIS A 300 -24.45 -7.35 0.52
CA HIS A 300 -25.69 -6.59 0.76
C HIS A 300 -25.87 -6.23 2.23
N GLN A 301 -25.40 -7.03 3.17
CA GLN A 301 -25.50 -6.70 4.60
C GLN A 301 -24.54 -5.57 5.01
N LEU A 302 -23.45 -5.32 4.25
CA LEU A 302 -22.60 -4.13 4.43
C LEU A 302 -23.27 -2.83 3.97
N GLY A 303 -24.39 -2.93 3.21
CA GLY A 303 -24.98 -1.78 2.53
C GLY A 303 -24.14 -1.25 1.37
N LEU A 304 -23.12 -1.99 0.93
CA LEU A 304 -22.21 -1.67 -0.17
C LEU A 304 -22.55 -2.44 -1.44
N GLY A 305 -23.18 -3.62 -1.31
CA GLY A 305 -23.63 -4.43 -2.44
C GLY A 305 -24.88 -3.85 -3.08
N VAL A 306 -24.92 -3.80 -4.42
CA VAL A 306 -26.06 -3.32 -5.19
C VAL A 306 -26.28 -4.19 -6.42
N ASP A 307 -27.53 -4.59 -6.65
CA ASP A 307 -27.95 -5.20 -7.91
C ASP A 307 -28.62 -4.14 -8.77
N LEU A 308 -28.17 -3.98 -10.01
CA LEU A 308 -28.71 -3.04 -10.98
C LEU A 308 -29.35 -3.77 -12.16
N THR A 309 -30.36 -3.16 -12.72
CA THR A 309 -30.97 -3.56 -13.99
C THR A 309 -31.10 -2.33 -14.90
N SER A 310 -31.67 -2.48 -16.10
CA SER A 310 -31.94 -1.37 -16.99
C SER A 310 -33.44 -1.08 -17.08
N GLN A 311 -33.80 0.15 -17.42
CA GLN A 311 -35.20 0.56 -17.64
C GLN A 311 -35.87 -0.34 -18.70
N SER A 312 -35.17 -0.67 -19.78
CA SER A 312 -35.69 -1.54 -20.83
C SER A 312 -36.06 -2.95 -20.34
N VAL A 313 -35.35 -3.49 -19.36
CA VAL A 313 -35.69 -4.78 -18.74
C VAL A 313 -36.92 -4.65 -17.84
N VAL A 314 -37.00 -3.59 -17.07
CA VAL A 314 -38.18 -3.29 -16.22
C VAL A 314 -39.43 -3.16 -17.08
N ASP A 315 -39.36 -2.42 -18.20
CA ASP A 315 -40.49 -2.20 -19.09
C ASP A 315 -40.94 -3.50 -19.76
N LYS A 316 -40.00 -4.38 -20.18
CA LYS A 316 -40.35 -5.69 -20.74
C LYS A 316 -41.04 -6.59 -19.72
N LYS A 317 -40.63 -6.59 -18.45
CA LYS A 317 -41.31 -7.35 -17.39
C LYS A 317 -42.75 -6.86 -17.17
N ARG A 318 -42.99 -5.55 -17.26
CA ARG A 318 -44.33 -4.97 -17.13
C ARG A 318 -45.27 -5.33 -18.30
N MET A 319 -44.73 -5.63 -19.48
CA MET A 319 -45.52 -6.01 -20.64
C MET A 319 -45.90 -7.50 -20.65
N VAL A 320 -45.36 -8.31 -19.75
CA VAL A 320 -45.62 -9.78 -19.67
C VAL A 320 -46.62 -10.10 -18.54
N PHE A 321 -47.09 -9.10 -17.80
CA PHE A 321 -48.18 -9.15 -16.83
C PHE A 321 -49.29 -8.19 -17.27
#